data_d66304def3b4adabb4281ec305270e8f
#
_entry.id   d66304def3b4adabb4281ec305270e8f
#
_cell.length_a   1.000
_cell.length_b   1.000
_cell.length_c   1.000
_cell.angle_alpha   90.00
_cell.angle_beta   90.00
_cell.angle_gamma   90.00
#
_symmetry.space_group_name_H-M   'P 1'
#
loop_
_entity.id
_entity.type
_entity.pdbx_description
1 polymer ?
#
loop_
_entity_poly.entity_id
_entity_poly.type
_entity_poly.pdbx_seq_one_letter_code
_entity_poly.pdbx_strand_id
1 'polypeptide(L)'
;MPERTKKSEKPLKLGKVHLVGAGPGEPDLLTLRGQKLLETADVVLYDYLANAQLMQHCSPLAEKICLGSHAAGRVWSQQEINSAMIEKARAGKKVVRLKGGDPLIFGCGFQELEALELANIPFEVVPGISAGIAAAAYAGIPITHRDSASAVAFVTGQERRGKQNSIHELPALAKFPGTLIIYMGTTTVELWSGGLIQYGKSSDTPVAVVRRCTHVNQSIKLTTLGQVANLVKTDPPMRPPVVFIVGEVAKFSSRFNWFSRQQLSGKTILVTRSEGQSETLTSPLRELGAEVVCDPAIEIVPLNEGDSIKNTIGHESSFDWLIFLSTNGVREFMRHLGQEGQDVRWFAQSRLAAIGPGTAAELQRYHLTTDLQPNDYNSEGLLNAFEDEASAQSFLIVRAKQGREILSEGLIRAGGNVTELVVYESLPRKQLSESTMERIKCGSIDWVTITSSAIARSLHNSLGETLRDVKLASISPVTSNT
;
A
#
# COMPACT_ATOMS: atom_id res chain seq x y z
N MET A 1 -52.87 -11.08 -37.65
CA MET A 1 -51.42 -10.82 -37.51
C MET A 1 -51.22 -10.04 -36.24
N PRO A 2 -50.53 -10.56 -35.21
CA PRO A 2 -50.28 -9.79 -34.00
C PRO A 2 -49.03 -8.90 -34.23
N GLU A 3 -49.18 -7.64 -33.92
CA GLU A 3 -48.11 -6.63 -33.88
C GLU A 3 -46.99 -7.04 -32.91
N ARG A 4 -45.80 -7.15 -33.43
CA ARG A 4 -44.59 -7.26 -32.61
C ARG A 4 -44.33 -5.96 -31.89
N THR A 5 -44.67 -5.90 -30.59
CA THR A 5 -44.21 -4.83 -29.69
C THR A 5 -42.69 -4.82 -29.65
N LYS A 6 -42.10 -3.77 -30.25
CA LYS A 6 -40.70 -3.44 -30.05
C LYS A 6 -40.49 -3.16 -28.55
N LYS A 7 -39.76 -4.06 -27.84
CA LYS A 7 -39.22 -3.75 -26.54
C LYS A 7 -38.33 -2.52 -26.71
N SER A 8 -38.71 -1.41 -26.09
CA SER A 8 -37.85 -0.24 -25.96
C SER A 8 -36.61 -0.65 -25.11
N GLU A 9 -35.46 -0.81 -25.76
CA GLU A 9 -34.20 -0.92 -25.05
C GLU A 9 -34.02 0.40 -24.28
N LYS A 10 -33.98 0.31 -22.95
CA LYS A 10 -33.60 1.44 -22.10
C LYS A 10 -32.22 1.91 -22.58
N PRO A 11 -32.02 3.23 -22.83
CA PRO A 11 -30.70 3.72 -23.21
C PRO A 11 -29.70 3.31 -22.14
N LEU A 12 -28.65 2.61 -22.53
CA LEU A 12 -27.52 2.25 -21.66
C LEU A 12 -27.03 3.55 -21.02
N LYS A 13 -27.07 3.63 -19.69
CA LYS A 13 -26.58 4.77 -18.94
C LYS A 13 -25.06 4.82 -19.14
N LEU A 14 -24.54 5.87 -19.80
CA LEU A 14 -23.12 6.07 -19.98
C LEU A 14 -22.40 6.06 -18.63
N GLY A 15 -21.29 5.37 -18.58
CA GLY A 15 -20.36 5.42 -17.45
C GLY A 15 -19.62 6.76 -17.40
N LYS A 16 -18.74 6.90 -16.40
CA LYS A 16 -17.93 8.12 -16.19
C LYS A 16 -16.45 7.75 -16.07
N VAL A 17 -15.58 8.55 -16.66
CA VAL A 17 -14.12 8.41 -16.54
C VAL A 17 -13.59 9.41 -15.52
N HIS A 18 -12.77 8.93 -14.58
CA HIS A 18 -12.10 9.75 -13.58
C HIS A 18 -10.59 9.69 -13.83
N LEU A 19 -9.98 10.82 -14.25
CA LEU A 19 -8.53 10.94 -14.31
C LEU A 19 -8.03 11.28 -12.93
N VAL A 20 -7.30 10.37 -12.31
CA VAL A 20 -6.86 10.47 -10.91
C VAL A 20 -5.34 10.50 -10.84
N GLY A 21 -4.78 11.49 -10.16
CA GLY A 21 -3.37 11.53 -9.84
C GLY A 21 -3.03 10.51 -8.76
N ALA A 22 -2.11 9.60 -9.08
CA ALA A 22 -1.59 8.58 -8.17
C ALA A 22 -0.58 9.11 -7.13
N GLY A 23 -0.18 10.37 -7.29
CA GLY A 23 0.93 10.92 -6.50
C GLY A 23 2.31 10.44 -6.99
N PRO A 24 3.37 10.75 -6.23
CA PRO A 24 4.76 10.59 -6.66
C PRO A 24 5.34 9.18 -6.42
N GLY A 25 4.64 8.34 -5.66
CA GLY A 25 5.08 6.99 -5.32
C GLY A 25 4.68 6.51 -3.93
N GLU A 26 4.75 7.35 -2.90
CA GLU A 26 4.24 7.04 -1.55
C GLU A 26 2.72 6.88 -1.60
N PRO A 27 2.16 5.70 -1.20
CA PRO A 27 0.72 5.46 -1.26
C PRO A 27 -0.12 6.45 -0.46
N ASP A 28 0.36 6.90 0.70
CA ASP A 28 -0.34 7.84 1.59
C ASP A 28 -0.43 9.26 1.01
N LEU A 29 0.25 9.53 -0.09
CA LEU A 29 0.14 10.77 -0.85
C LEU A 29 -0.96 10.74 -1.91
N LEU A 30 -1.75 9.68 -1.97
CA LEU A 30 -2.99 9.64 -2.72
C LEU A 30 -4.02 10.57 -2.06
N THR A 31 -4.76 11.33 -2.87
CA THR A 31 -5.83 12.15 -2.32
C THR A 31 -6.99 11.29 -1.81
N LEU A 32 -7.68 11.72 -0.75
CA LEU A 32 -8.90 11.05 -0.25
C LEU A 32 -9.97 10.89 -1.34
N ARG A 33 -10.04 11.83 -2.29
CA ARG A 33 -10.95 11.71 -3.43
C ARG A 33 -10.52 10.59 -4.36
N GLY A 34 -9.22 10.49 -4.64
CA GLY A 34 -8.64 9.42 -5.44
C GLY A 34 -8.91 8.04 -4.84
N GLN A 35 -8.69 7.87 -3.55
CA GLN A 35 -8.96 6.63 -2.81
C GLN A 35 -10.44 6.21 -2.94
N LYS A 36 -11.39 7.10 -2.64
CA LYS A 36 -12.83 6.82 -2.75
C LYS A 36 -13.26 6.42 -4.16
N LEU A 37 -12.58 6.93 -5.18
CA LEU A 37 -12.85 6.57 -6.57
C LEU A 37 -12.31 5.18 -6.91
N LEU A 38 -11.14 4.81 -6.40
CA LEU A 38 -10.58 3.45 -6.54
C LEU A 38 -11.46 2.40 -5.86
N GLU A 39 -11.94 2.67 -4.64
CA GLU A 39 -12.82 1.77 -3.86
C GLU A 39 -14.12 1.42 -4.60
N THR A 40 -14.60 2.32 -5.45
CA THR A 40 -15.89 2.19 -6.15
C THR A 40 -15.76 2.06 -7.66
N ALA A 41 -14.57 1.88 -8.20
CA ALA A 41 -14.33 1.70 -9.62
C ALA A 41 -14.76 0.31 -10.10
N ASP A 42 -15.31 0.24 -11.32
CA ASP A 42 -15.51 -1.02 -12.04
C ASP A 42 -14.26 -1.42 -12.83
N VAL A 43 -13.50 -0.41 -13.32
CA VAL A 43 -12.29 -0.60 -14.11
C VAL A 43 -11.24 0.43 -13.70
N VAL A 44 -10.00 -0.02 -13.49
CA VAL A 44 -8.84 0.84 -13.21
C VAL A 44 -7.77 0.61 -14.26
N LEU A 45 -7.50 1.65 -15.07
CA LEU A 45 -6.38 1.68 -15.99
C LEU A 45 -5.24 2.48 -15.34
N TYR A 46 -4.08 1.87 -15.13
CA TYR A 46 -2.99 2.51 -14.38
C TYR A 46 -1.64 2.46 -15.09
N ASP A 47 -0.87 3.54 -14.93
CA ASP A 47 0.50 3.64 -15.41
C ASP A 47 1.42 2.77 -14.56
N TYR A 48 2.51 2.26 -15.14
CA TYR A 48 3.51 1.49 -14.40
C TYR A 48 4.28 2.33 -13.36
N LEU A 49 4.23 3.66 -13.46
CA LEU A 49 4.81 4.58 -12.46
C LEU A 49 3.88 4.78 -11.25
N ALA A 50 2.61 4.41 -11.34
CA ALA A 50 1.73 4.39 -10.19
C ALA A 50 2.15 3.24 -9.25
N ASN A 51 2.26 3.52 -7.95
CA ASN A 51 2.64 2.48 -6.99
C ASN A 51 1.61 1.35 -6.97
N ALA A 52 2.08 0.11 -7.17
CA ALA A 52 1.21 -1.07 -7.20
C ALA A 52 0.43 -1.28 -5.88
N GLN A 53 0.94 -0.78 -4.76
CA GLN A 53 0.24 -0.83 -3.46
C GLN A 53 -1.09 -0.06 -3.48
N LEU A 54 -1.26 0.92 -4.37
CA LEU A 54 -2.55 1.62 -4.54
C LEU A 54 -3.68 0.70 -5.01
N MET A 55 -3.34 -0.44 -5.62
CA MET A 55 -4.32 -1.44 -6.06
C MET A 55 -5.04 -2.13 -4.89
N GLN A 56 -4.53 -2.04 -3.67
CA GLN A 56 -5.20 -2.52 -2.45
C GLN A 56 -6.48 -1.72 -2.13
N HIS A 57 -6.56 -0.45 -2.57
CA HIS A 57 -7.76 0.37 -2.40
C HIS A 57 -8.84 0.07 -3.44
N CYS A 58 -8.54 -0.71 -4.47
CA CYS A 58 -9.53 -1.04 -5.49
C CYS A 58 -10.52 -2.08 -4.97
N SER A 59 -11.79 -1.96 -5.39
CA SER A 59 -12.76 -3.03 -5.20
C SER A 59 -12.17 -4.38 -5.66
N PRO A 60 -12.37 -5.48 -4.90
CA PRO A 60 -11.96 -6.82 -5.34
C PRO A 60 -12.55 -7.22 -6.69
N LEU A 61 -13.72 -6.66 -7.05
CA LEU A 61 -14.43 -6.92 -8.31
C LEU A 61 -13.96 -6.02 -9.46
N ALA A 62 -13.11 -5.03 -9.20
CA ALA A 62 -12.63 -4.12 -10.23
C ALA A 62 -11.66 -4.82 -11.21
N GLU A 63 -11.89 -4.60 -12.49
CA GLU A 63 -10.94 -4.97 -13.54
C GLU A 63 -9.71 -4.05 -13.47
N LYS A 64 -8.50 -4.59 -13.30
CA LYS A 64 -7.26 -3.83 -13.16
C LYS A 64 -6.40 -4.02 -14.40
N ILE A 65 -6.16 -2.96 -15.16
CA ILE A 65 -5.44 -2.98 -16.43
C ILE A 65 -4.15 -2.15 -16.31
N CYS A 66 -3.00 -2.82 -16.31
CA CYS A 66 -1.71 -2.15 -16.40
C CYS A 66 -1.43 -1.72 -17.84
N LEU A 67 -1.13 -0.44 -18.04
CA LEU A 67 -0.89 0.12 -19.39
C LEU A 67 0.53 -0.14 -19.92
N GLY A 68 1.24 -1.04 -19.26
CA GLY A 68 2.52 -1.54 -19.70
C GLY A 68 3.72 -0.87 -19.05
N SER A 69 4.85 -1.54 -19.16
CA SER A 69 6.16 -1.12 -18.67
C SER A 69 7.19 -1.41 -19.75
N HIS A 70 8.20 -0.54 -19.86
CA HIS A 70 9.33 -0.79 -20.76
C HIS A 70 10.07 -2.09 -20.43
N ALA A 71 10.06 -2.50 -19.15
CA ALA A 71 10.66 -3.76 -18.71
C ALA A 71 9.83 -5.00 -19.11
N ALA A 72 8.51 -4.85 -19.25
CA ALA A 72 7.60 -5.93 -19.66
C ALA A 72 7.41 -6.03 -21.18
N GLY A 73 8.11 -5.21 -21.97
CA GLY A 73 8.16 -5.28 -23.44
C GLY A 73 6.94 -4.72 -24.17
N ARG A 74 5.86 -4.34 -23.51
CA ARG A 74 4.70 -3.68 -24.13
C ARG A 74 4.29 -2.43 -23.38
N VAL A 75 4.23 -1.32 -24.09
CA VAL A 75 3.65 -0.06 -23.62
C VAL A 75 2.50 0.30 -24.56
N TRP A 76 1.33 0.57 -23.97
CA TRP A 76 0.16 0.99 -24.74
C TRP A 76 0.40 2.36 -25.39
N SER A 77 -0.01 2.52 -26.62
CA SER A 77 -0.05 3.82 -27.28
C SER A 77 -1.16 4.69 -26.67
N GLN A 78 -1.03 6.01 -26.79
CA GLN A 78 -2.06 6.93 -26.30
C GLN A 78 -3.43 6.67 -26.95
N GLN A 79 -3.44 6.23 -28.20
CA GLN A 79 -4.67 5.89 -28.91
C GLN A 79 -5.35 4.64 -28.32
N GLU A 80 -4.59 3.61 -27.99
CA GLU A 80 -5.12 2.39 -27.32
C GLU A 80 -5.70 2.75 -25.95
N ILE A 81 -5.02 3.59 -25.16
CA ILE A 81 -5.48 4.05 -23.86
C ILE A 81 -6.81 4.79 -23.97
N ASN A 82 -6.89 5.77 -24.91
CA ASN A 82 -8.09 6.55 -25.15
C ASN A 82 -9.26 5.65 -25.58
N SER A 83 -9.01 4.70 -26.48
CA SER A 83 -10.03 3.76 -26.97
C SER A 83 -10.56 2.87 -25.83
N ALA A 84 -9.68 2.36 -24.98
CA ALA A 84 -10.09 1.52 -23.85
C ALA A 84 -10.95 2.28 -22.82
N MET A 85 -10.58 3.51 -22.48
CA MET A 85 -11.39 4.35 -21.58
C MET A 85 -12.79 4.60 -22.14
N ILE A 86 -12.88 4.96 -23.41
CA ILE A 86 -14.15 5.26 -24.11
C ILE A 86 -15.02 4.00 -24.18
N GLU A 87 -14.44 2.85 -24.57
CA GLU A 87 -15.15 1.56 -24.65
C GLU A 87 -15.77 1.17 -23.32
N LYS A 88 -14.96 1.17 -22.25
CA LYS A 88 -15.42 0.82 -20.90
C LYS A 88 -16.51 1.78 -20.40
N ALA A 89 -16.37 3.09 -20.65
CA ALA A 89 -17.38 4.08 -20.28
C ALA A 89 -18.69 3.91 -21.08
N ARG A 90 -18.61 3.59 -22.37
CA ARG A 90 -19.79 3.27 -23.19
C ARG A 90 -20.52 2.03 -22.72
N ALA A 91 -19.81 1.08 -22.12
CA ALA A 91 -20.39 -0.09 -21.47
C ALA A 91 -21.03 0.22 -20.10
N GLY A 92 -21.15 1.50 -19.73
CA GLY A 92 -21.76 1.95 -18.49
C GLY A 92 -20.87 1.85 -17.25
N LYS A 93 -19.57 1.56 -17.41
CA LYS A 93 -18.62 1.35 -16.32
C LYS A 93 -18.11 2.64 -15.73
N LYS A 94 -17.87 2.64 -14.41
CA LYS A 94 -17.11 3.67 -13.70
C LYS A 94 -15.61 3.37 -13.88
N VAL A 95 -14.95 4.18 -14.69
CA VAL A 95 -13.56 4.00 -15.08
C VAL A 95 -12.67 4.94 -14.27
N VAL A 96 -11.63 4.43 -13.64
CA VAL A 96 -10.55 5.23 -13.07
C VAL A 96 -9.31 5.09 -13.94
N ARG A 97 -8.82 6.21 -14.47
CA ARG A 97 -7.51 6.34 -15.12
C ARG A 97 -6.51 6.86 -14.08
N LEU A 98 -5.69 5.99 -13.52
CA LEU A 98 -4.72 6.32 -12.48
C LEU A 98 -3.37 6.66 -13.10
N LYS A 99 -2.93 7.91 -12.93
CA LYS A 99 -1.73 8.49 -13.57
C LYS A 99 -0.67 8.86 -12.54
N GLY A 100 0.58 8.53 -12.78
CA GLY A 100 1.69 8.94 -11.90
C GLY A 100 1.76 10.45 -11.71
N GLY A 101 1.99 10.93 -10.49
CA GLY A 101 2.01 12.34 -10.16
C GLY A 101 0.65 13.02 -10.27
N ASP A 102 0.59 14.11 -11.01
CA ASP A 102 -0.64 14.84 -11.35
C ASP A 102 -1.04 14.57 -12.80
N PRO A 103 -2.33 14.37 -13.11
CA PRO A 103 -2.78 14.02 -14.46
C PRO A 103 -2.46 15.07 -15.53
N LEU A 104 -2.40 16.34 -15.17
CA LEU A 104 -2.24 17.45 -16.10
C LEU A 104 -0.82 18.04 -16.15
N ILE A 105 0.11 17.54 -15.31
CA ILE A 105 1.51 17.98 -15.33
C ILE A 105 2.36 16.94 -16.05
N PHE A 106 2.73 17.19 -17.31
CA PHE A 106 3.55 16.35 -18.19
C PHE A 106 3.06 14.89 -18.34
N GLY A 107 1.78 14.63 -18.09
CA GLY A 107 1.20 13.28 -18.05
C GLY A 107 0.28 12.94 -19.23
N CYS A 108 0.22 13.73 -20.29
CA CYS A 108 -0.71 13.57 -21.44
C CYS A 108 -2.21 13.54 -21.04
N GLY A 109 -2.57 13.93 -19.81
CA GLY A 109 -3.95 13.90 -19.35
C GLY A 109 -4.89 14.75 -20.16
N PHE A 110 -4.42 15.90 -20.69
CA PHE A 110 -5.25 16.75 -21.51
C PHE A 110 -5.64 16.06 -22.84
N GLN A 111 -4.75 15.30 -23.45
CA GLN A 111 -5.07 14.52 -24.66
C GLN A 111 -6.11 13.43 -24.40
N GLU A 112 -6.11 12.85 -23.17
CA GLU A 112 -7.11 11.90 -22.73
C GLU A 112 -8.47 12.60 -22.55
N LEU A 113 -8.50 13.83 -21.99
CA LEU A 113 -9.72 14.63 -21.86
C LEU A 113 -10.32 15.03 -23.21
N GLU A 114 -9.50 15.48 -24.17
CA GLU A 114 -9.95 15.80 -25.53
C GLU A 114 -10.63 14.59 -26.20
N ALA A 115 -10.05 13.39 -26.04
CA ALA A 115 -10.63 12.17 -26.59
C ALA A 115 -11.98 11.81 -25.94
N LEU A 116 -12.12 12.02 -24.63
CA LEU A 116 -13.36 11.77 -23.90
C LEU A 116 -14.45 12.79 -24.29
N GLU A 117 -14.09 14.07 -24.42
CA GLU A 117 -15.00 15.13 -24.86
C GLU A 117 -15.54 14.86 -26.26
N LEU A 118 -14.66 14.56 -27.21
CA LEU A 118 -15.04 14.21 -28.59
C LEU A 118 -15.96 12.96 -28.63
N ALA A 119 -15.79 12.05 -27.70
CA ALA A 119 -16.63 10.85 -27.59
C ALA A 119 -17.93 11.08 -26.79
N ASN A 120 -18.17 12.29 -26.25
CA ASN A 120 -19.26 12.66 -25.36
C ASN A 120 -19.31 11.77 -24.09
N ILE A 121 -18.14 11.39 -23.55
CA ILE A 121 -18.02 10.64 -22.30
C ILE A 121 -17.87 11.63 -21.14
N PRO A 122 -18.71 11.57 -20.10
CA PRO A 122 -18.57 12.40 -18.92
C PRO A 122 -17.28 12.04 -18.15
N PHE A 123 -16.56 13.07 -17.71
CA PHE A 123 -15.31 12.88 -17.00
C PHE A 123 -15.20 13.77 -15.74
N GLU A 124 -14.21 13.47 -14.91
CA GLU A 124 -13.78 14.24 -13.74
C GLU A 124 -12.26 14.16 -13.64
N VAL A 125 -11.62 15.26 -13.25
CA VAL A 125 -10.18 15.27 -12.96
C VAL A 125 -9.97 15.43 -11.47
N VAL A 126 -9.16 14.54 -10.90
CA VAL A 126 -8.73 14.59 -9.49
C VAL A 126 -7.22 14.84 -9.48
N PRO A 127 -6.76 15.99 -8.98
CA PRO A 127 -5.34 16.30 -8.94
C PRO A 127 -4.57 15.30 -8.07
N GLY A 128 -3.28 15.19 -8.33
CA GLY A 128 -2.33 14.44 -7.52
C GLY A 128 -1.10 15.27 -7.18
N ILE A 129 -0.30 14.80 -6.23
CA ILE A 129 0.96 15.47 -5.89
C ILE A 129 1.97 15.19 -7.01
N SER A 130 2.36 16.25 -7.72
CA SER A 130 3.35 16.14 -8.80
C SER A 130 4.73 15.75 -8.27
N ALA A 131 5.45 14.90 -8.99
CA ALA A 131 6.77 14.41 -8.62
C ALA A 131 7.78 15.53 -8.33
N GLY A 132 7.71 16.68 -8.98
CA GLY A 132 8.62 17.79 -8.71
C GLY A 132 8.37 18.48 -7.38
N ILE A 133 7.12 18.58 -6.94
CA ILE A 133 6.76 19.11 -5.63
C ILE A 133 7.21 18.11 -4.54
N ALA A 134 6.90 16.84 -4.74
CA ALA A 134 7.25 15.80 -3.79
C ALA A 134 8.77 15.59 -3.70
N ALA A 135 9.48 15.60 -4.81
CA ALA A 135 10.95 15.47 -4.83
C ALA A 135 11.62 16.57 -3.99
N ALA A 136 11.12 17.79 -4.11
CA ALA A 136 11.61 18.90 -3.31
C ALA A 136 11.33 18.70 -1.82
N ALA A 137 10.07 18.41 -1.45
CA ALA A 137 9.65 18.20 -0.07
C ALA A 137 10.42 17.05 0.62
N TYR A 138 10.54 15.91 -0.07
CA TYR A 138 11.22 14.71 0.46
C TYR A 138 12.76 14.83 0.42
N ALA A 139 13.29 15.76 -0.37
CA ALA A 139 14.71 16.12 -0.35
C ALA A 139 15.02 17.25 0.65
N GLY A 140 14.03 17.81 1.33
CA GLY A 140 14.21 18.96 2.22
C GLY A 140 14.60 20.23 1.49
N ILE A 141 14.06 20.44 0.29
CA ILE A 141 14.33 21.61 -0.56
C ILE A 141 13.06 22.45 -0.67
N PRO A 142 13.04 23.70 -0.19
CA PRO A 142 11.92 24.61 -0.46
C PRO A 142 11.99 25.05 -1.92
N ILE A 143 10.94 24.77 -2.72
CA ILE A 143 10.93 25.19 -4.14
C ILE A 143 10.79 26.70 -4.32
N THR A 144 10.30 27.39 -3.31
CA THR A 144 10.29 28.85 -3.17
C THR A 144 10.95 29.22 -1.84
N HIS A 145 11.69 30.33 -1.82
CA HIS A 145 12.35 30.81 -0.62
C HIS A 145 12.41 32.33 -0.62
N ARG A 146 12.12 32.98 0.52
CA ARG A 146 12.06 34.43 0.63
C ARG A 146 13.26 35.14 0.02
N ASP A 147 14.45 34.65 0.30
CA ASP A 147 15.70 35.32 -0.07
C ASP A 147 16.35 34.78 -1.35
N SER A 148 15.88 33.61 -1.87
CA SER A 148 16.60 32.89 -2.93
C SER A 148 15.75 32.57 -4.16
N ALA A 149 14.42 32.44 -4.03
CA ALA A 149 13.57 32.00 -5.11
C ALA A 149 12.11 32.41 -4.90
N SER A 150 11.69 33.51 -5.50
CA SER A 150 10.29 33.97 -5.46
C SER A 150 9.40 33.34 -6.52
N ALA A 151 9.96 32.56 -7.43
CA ALA A 151 9.25 31.91 -8.52
C ALA A 151 9.74 30.47 -8.76
N VAL A 152 8.90 29.64 -9.34
CA VAL A 152 9.23 28.28 -9.75
C VAL A 152 8.71 28.02 -11.16
N ALA A 153 9.50 27.34 -11.98
CA ALA A 153 9.08 26.88 -13.29
C ALA A 153 9.20 25.36 -13.38
N PHE A 154 8.12 24.69 -13.78
CA PHE A 154 8.11 23.28 -14.17
C PHE A 154 8.48 23.18 -15.63
N VAL A 155 9.54 22.43 -15.94
CA VAL A 155 10.12 22.34 -17.29
C VAL A 155 10.25 20.86 -17.67
N THR A 156 9.88 20.52 -18.92
CA THR A 156 10.23 19.21 -19.47
C THR A 156 11.61 19.27 -20.12
N GLY A 157 12.48 18.34 -19.73
CA GLY A 157 13.80 18.18 -20.38
C GLY A 157 13.72 17.42 -21.72
N GLN A 158 12.59 16.79 -22.00
CA GLN A 158 12.39 16.05 -23.25
C GLN A 158 11.07 16.46 -23.91
N GLU A 159 11.16 17.03 -25.08
CA GLU A 159 9.99 17.39 -25.87
C GLU A 159 9.66 16.34 -26.93
N ARG A 160 8.45 16.42 -27.47
CA ARG A 160 8.00 15.56 -28.58
C ARG A 160 8.90 15.80 -29.79
N ARG A 161 9.36 14.76 -30.47
CA ARG A 161 10.10 14.87 -31.74
C ARG A 161 9.29 15.66 -32.73
N GLY A 162 9.89 16.72 -33.32
CA GLY A 162 9.27 17.58 -34.32
C GLY A 162 8.68 18.90 -33.80
N LYS A 163 8.71 19.18 -32.50
CA LYS A 163 8.39 20.53 -31.99
C LYS A 163 9.57 21.46 -32.29
N GLN A 164 9.33 22.45 -33.17
CA GLN A 164 10.38 23.33 -33.69
C GLN A 164 10.98 24.32 -32.67
N ASN A 165 10.41 24.44 -31.45
CA ASN A 165 10.67 25.54 -30.52
C ASN A 165 11.36 25.18 -29.20
N SER A 166 11.79 23.93 -29.00
CA SER A 166 12.42 23.50 -27.72
C SER A 166 13.70 24.26 -27.34
N ILE A 167 14.43 24.74 -28.35
CA ILE A 167 15.67 25.50 -28.16
C ILE A 167 15.38 26.97 -27.82
N HIS A 168 14.22 27.51 -28.21
CA HIS A 168 13.91 28.94 -28.03
C HIS A 168 13.56 29.34 -26.60
N GLU A 169 13.19 28.41 -25.74
CA GLU A 169 12.85 28.66 -24.32
C GLU A 169 14.09 28.74 -23.43
N LEU A 170 15.20 28.10 -23.82
CA LEU A 170 16.45 28.06 -23.00
C LEU A 170 17.00 29.48 -22.66
N PRO A 171 17.00 30.47 -23.54
CA PRO A 171 17.45 31.82 -23.18
C PRO A 171 16.60 32.44 -22.05
N ALA A 172 15.28 32.23 -22.07
CA ALA A 172 14.37 32.74 -21.06
C ALA A 172 14.56 31.97 -19.72
N LEU A 173 14.70 30.64 -19.78
CA LEU A 173 14.96 29.82 -18.62
C LEU A 173 16.32 30.07 -17.98
N ALA A 174 17.34 30.37 -18.79
CA ALA A 174 18.65 30.76 -18.28
C ALA A 174 18.60 32.02 -17.40
N LYS A 175 17.78 32.97 -17.79
CA LYS A 175 17.54 34.25 -17.07
C LYS A 175 16.50 34.15 -15.98
N PHE A 176 15.78 33.04 -15.87
CA PHE A 176 14.74 32.85 -14.87
C PHE A 176 15.33 32.96 -13.44
N PRO A 177 14.81 33.88 -12.59
CA PRO A 177 15.43 34.20 -11.29
C PRO A 177 15.05 33.23 -10.18
N GLY A 178 14.19 32.25 -10.46
CA GLY A 178 13.66 31.29 -9.48
C GLY A 178 14.24 29.88 -9.64
N THR A 179 13.52 28.93 -9.09
CA THR A 179 13.84 27.52 -9.16
C THR A 179 13.32 26.89 -10.44
N LEU A 180 14.16 26.14 -11.16
CA LEU A 180 13.71 25.30 -12.28
C LEU A 180 13.57 23.85 -11.78
N ILE A 181 12.41 23.25 -12.02
CA ILE A 181 12.16 21.83 -11.75
C ILE A 181 12.04 21.13 -13.10
N ILE A 182 13.04 20.30 -13.43
CA ILE A 182 13.16 19.66 -14.74
C ILE A 182 12.74 18.19 -14.63
N TYR A 183 11.70 17.85 -15.40
CA TYR A 183 11.17 16.49 -15.56
C TYR A 183 11.74 15.86 -16.83
N MET A 184 11.83 14.53 -16.87
CA MET A 184 12.23 13.77 -18.07
C MET A 184 13.55 14.23 -18.70
N GLY A 185 14.43 14.83 -17.90
CA GLY A 185 15.69 15.45 -18.38
C GLY A 185 16.92 14.52 -18.38
N THR A 186 16.76 13.22 -18.04
CA THR A 186 17.90 12.32 -17.86
C THR A 186 18.65 12.06 -19.17
N THR A 187 17.95 11.78 -20.25
CA THR A 187 18.54 11.49 -21.57
C THR A 187 19.04 12.73 -22.29
N THR A 188 18.53 13.90 -21.93
CA THR A 188 18.81 15.20 -22.56
C THR A 188 19.62 16.12 -21.63
N VAL A 189 20.23 15.56 -20.57
CA VAL A 189 20.91 16.34 -19.54
C VAL A 189 21.98 17.28 -20.08
N GLU A 190 22.79 16.86 -21.05
CA GLU A 190 23.78 17.70 -21.70
C GLU A 190 23.17 18.85 -22.48
N LEU A 191 22.06 18.58 -23.17
CA LEU A 191 21.39 19.58 -24.01
C LEU A 191 20.84 20.71 -23.15
N TRP A 192 20.03 20.40 -22.11
CA TRP A 192 19.41 21.43 -21.30
C TRP A 192 20.40 22.12 -20.36
N SER A 193 21.36 21.37 -19.74
CA SER A 193 22.34 22.00 -18.85
C SER A 193 23.36 22.84 -19.60
N GLY A 194 23.89 22.33 -20.71
CA GLY A 194 24.77 23.08 -21.58
C GLY A 194 24.09 24.31 -22.19
N GLY A 195 22.83 24.17 -22.63
CA GLY A 195 22.06 25.29 -23.15
C GLY A 195 21.80 26.39 -22.12
N LEU A 196 21.43 26.04 -20.89
CA LEU A 196 21.27 27.03 -19.81
C LEU A 196 22.59 27.81 -19.54
N ILE A 197 23.73 27.10 -19.53
CA ILE A 197 25.05 27.75 -19.36
C ILE A 197 25.37 28.64 -20.55
N GLN A 198 25.16 28.17 -21.78
CA GLN A 198 25.41 28.93 -23.00
C GLN A 198 24.65 30.26 -23.03
N TYR A 199 23.40 30.27 -22.49
CA TYR A 199 22.57 31.46 -22.41
C TYR A 199 22.73 32.26 -21.10
N GLY A 200 23.78 31.99 -20.31
CA GLY A 200 24.25 32.86 -19.21
C GLY A 200 23.87 32.41 -17.80
N LYS A 201 23.27 31.24 -17.60
CA LYS A 201 23.16 30.72 -16.23
C LYS A 201 24.51 30.20 -15.77
N SER A 202 24.90 30.53 -14.54
CA SER A 202 26.23 30.12 -13.99
C SER A 202 26.39 28.61 -13.97
N SER A 203 27.53 28.10 -14.40
CA SER A 203 27.91 26.68 -14.25
C SER A 203 27.93 26.20 -12.80
N ASP A 204 28.11 27.10 -11.84
CA ASP A 204 28.12 26.82 -10.41
C ASP A 204 26.73 26.81 -9.78
N THR A 205 25.68 27.11 -10.58
CA THR A 205 24.29 27.02 -10.10
C THR A 205 24.04 25.65 -9.47
N PRO A 206 23.58 25.59 -8.20
CA PRO A 206 23.34 24.31 -7.52
C PRO A 206 22.24 23.50 -8.17
N VAL A 207 22.43 22.21 -8.23
CA VAL A 207 21.45 21.23 -8.74
C VAL A 207 21.32 20.08 -7.75
N ALA A 208 20.08 19.79 -7.37
CA ALA A 208 19.72 18.54 -6.69
C ALA A 208 19.13 17.58 -7.71
N VAL A 209 19.70 16.38 -7.79
CA VAL A 209 19.22 15.28 -8.63
C VAL A 209 18.52 14.28 -7.72
N VAL A 210 17.19 14.22 -7.81
CA VAL A 210 16.35 13.37 -6.97
C VAL A 210 15.81 12.22 -7.80
N ARG A 211 16.21 11.01 -7.48
CA ARG A 211 15.76 9.79 -8.16
C ARG A 211 14.79 9.04 -7.26
N ARG A 212 13.69 8.54 -7.85
CA ARG A 212 12.64 7.76 -7.18
C ARG A 212 12.14 8.45 -5.90
N CYS A 213 11.78 9.74 -6.04
CA CYS A 213 11.29 10.53 -4.91
C CYS A 213 10.12 9.81 -4.21
N THR A 214 10.06 9.94 -2.89
CA THR A 214 9.10 9.32 -1.98
C THR A 214 9.19 7.79 -1.83
N HIS A 215 9.97 7.13 -2.66
CA HIS A 215 10.24 5.71 -2.46
C HIS A 215 11.39 5.52 -1.47
N VAL A 216 11.40 4.42 -0.75
CA VAL A 216 12.46 4.09 0.24
C VAL A 216 13.86 4.04 -0.36
N ASN A 217 13.97 3.71 -1.64
CA ASN A 217 15.22 3.78 -2.40
C ASN A 217 15.40 5.13 -3.12
N GLN A 218 14.80 6.19 -2.58
CA GLN A 218 15.08 7.56 -3.00
C GLN A 218 16.57 7.82 -2.87
N SER A 219 17.16 8.41 -3.89
CA SER A 219 18.52 8.92 -3.81
C SER A 219 18.57 10.39 -4.20
N ILE A 220 19.39 11.14 -3.46
CA ILE A 220 19.59 12.58 -3.68
C ILE A 220 21.07 12.79 -3.89
N LYS A 221 21.43 13.41 -5.01
CA LYS A 221 22.80 13.82 -5.28
C LYS A 221 22.84 15.33 -5.53
N LEU A 222 23.68 16.02 -4.79
CA LEU A 222 23.92 17.45 -4.96
C LEU A 222 25.11 17.65 -5.89
N THR A 223 24.97 18.59 -6.82
CA THR A 223 26.00 18.93 -7.81
C THR A 223 25.80 20.36 -8.30
N THR A 224 26.50 20.75 -9.34
CA THR A 224 26.32 22.03 -10.04
C THR A 224 25.82 21.81 -11.46
N LEU A 225 25.32 22.88 -12.07
CA LEU A 225 24.81 22.84 -13.44
C LEU A 225 25.88 22.39 -14.44
N GLY A 226 27.13 22.77 -14.22
CA GLY A 226 28.26 22.35 -15.06
C GLY A 226 28.69 20.89 -14.90
N GLN A 227 28.32 20.25 -13.77
CA GLN A 227 28.72 18.88 -13.46
C GLN A 227 27.55 17.87 -13.56
N VAL A 228 26.33 18.32 -13.69
CA VAL A 228 25.14 17.44 -13.63
C VAL A 228 25.14 16.40 -14.75
N ALA A 229 25.61 16.74 -15.95
CA ALA A 229 25.69 15.81 -17.07
C ALA A 229 26.64 14.64 -16.79
N ASN A 230 27.83 14.95 -16.24
CA ASN A 230 28.80 13.93 -15.84
C ASN A 230 28.24 13.02 -14.75
N LEU A 231 27.61 13.62 -13.72
CA LEU A 231 26.99 12.87 -12.62
C LEU A 231 25.94 11.84 -13.10
N VAL A 232 25.11 12.24 -14.05
CA VAL A 232 24.01 11.40 -14.57
C VAL A 232 24.52 10.27 -15.47
N LYS A 233 25.64 10.49 -16.18
CA LYS A 233 26.23 9.54 -17.12
C LYS A 233 27.28 8.62 -16.51
N THR A 234 27.69 8.82 -15.24
CA THR A 234 28.65 7.96 -14.56
C THR A 234 28.18 6.50 -14.56
N ASP A 235 29.08 5.57 -14.74
CA ASP A 235 28.80 4.12 -14.80
C ASP A 235 28.48 3.55 -13.39
N PRO A 236 27.33 2.88 -13.19
CA PRO A 236 26.21 2.76 -14.14
C PRO A 236 25.42 4.07 -14.25
N PRO A 237 24.89 4.38 -15.44
CA PRO A 237 24.18 5.62 -15.67
C PRO A 237 22.89 5.69 -14.86
N MET A 238 22.54 6.90 -14.43
CA MET A 238 21.35 7.12 -13.63
C MET A 238 20.07 6.85 -14.45
N ARG A 239 19.25 5.91 -14.00
CA ARG A 239 18.01 5.51 -14.69
C ARG A 239 16.81 6.30 -14.16
N PRO A 240 15.84 6.69 -15.02
CA PRO A 240 14.55 7.24 -14.60
C PRO A 240 13.83 6.37 -13.55
N PRO A 241 12.89 6.93 -12.78
CA PRO A 241 12.43 8.32 -12.78
C PRO A 241 13.35 9.25 -11.99
N VAL A 242 13.65 10.42 -12.56
CA VAL A 242 14.53 11.44 -11.98
C VAL A 242 13.91 12.82 -12.15
N VAL A 243 13.99 13.64 -11.12
CA VAL A 243 13.64 15.07 -11.14
C VAL A 243 14.89 15.86 -10.80
N PHE A 244 15.14 16.95 -11.55
CA PHE A 244 16.23 17.88 -11.27
C PHE A 244 15.68 19.18 -10.70
N ILE A 245 16.25 19.67 -9.61
CA ILE A 245 15.90 20.92 -8.97
C ILE A 245 17.12 21.84 -9.10
N VAL A 246 17.00 22.88 -9.95
CA VAL A 246 18.09 23.78 -10.33
C VAL A 246 17.85 25.14 -9.68
N GLY A 247 18.81 25.62 -8.91
CA GLY A 247 18.75 26.91 -8.23
C GLY A 247 19.37 26.86 -6.82
N GLU A 248 19.54 28.04 -6.21
CA GLU A 248 20.15 28.18 -4.89
C GLU A 248 19.48 27.35 -3.78
N VAL A 249 18.17 27.12 -3.92
CA VAL A 249 17.38 26.32 -2.98
C VAL A 249 17.88 24.87 -2.86
N ALA A 250 18.54 24.33 -3.88
CA ALA A 250 19.05 22.96 -3.87
C ALA A 250 20.07 22.71 -2.74
N LYS A 251 20.78 23.73 -2.28
CA LYS A 251 21.73 23.66 -1.17
C LYS A 251 21.09 23.27 0.16
N PHE A 252 19.81 23.58 0.36
CA PHE A 252 19.12 23.27 1.60
C PHE A 252 19.00 21.77 1.87
N SER A 253 19.02 20.93 0.84
CA SER A 253 18.95 19.46 0.99
C SER A 253 20.05 18.90 1.91
N SER A 254 21.25 19.45 1.90
CA SER A 254 22.33 19.01 2.79
C SER A 254 21.97 19.11 4.27
N ARG A 255 21.11 20.08 4.62
CA ARG A 255 20.68 20.35 5.98
C ARG A 255 19.32 19.76 6.34
N PHE A 256 18.37 19.78 5.42
CA PHE A 256 16.96 19.49 5.70
C PHE A 256 16.44 18.20 5.07
N ASN A 257 17.29 17.35 4.48
CA ASN A 257 16.92 16.05 3.97
C ASN A 257 16.48 15.11 5.13
N TRP A 258 15.24 15.18 5.49
CA TRP A 258 14.64 14.43 6.60
C TRP A 258 14.36 12.98 6.24
N PHE A 259 13.91 12.73 5.00
CA PHE A 259 13.46 11.41 4.58
C PHE A 259 14.59 10.37 4.57
N SER A 260 15.75 10.72 4.05
CA SER A 260 16.93 9.81 4.05
C SER A 260 17.58 9.62 5.43
N ARG A 261 17.12 10.35 6.45
CA ARG A 261 17.62 10.25 7.84
C ARG A 261 16.73 9.42 8.73
N GLN A 262 15.61 8.91 8.24
CA GLN A 262 14.75 8.01 8.99
C GLN A 262 15.51 6.72 9.34
N GLN A 263 15.18 6.11 10.50
CA GLN A 263 15.96 5.01 11.10
C GLN A 263 16.05 3.77 10.18
N LEU A 264 14.97 3.51 9.43
CA LEU A 264 14.88 2.38 8.50
C LEU A 264 14.97 2.80 7.02
N SER A 265 15.43 4.03 6.75
CA SER A 265 15.62 4.51 5.38
C SER A 265 16.53 3.58 4.58
N GLY A 266 16.09 3.19 3.39
CA GLY A 266 16.80 2.25 2.52
C GLY A 266 16.68 0.79 2.95
N LYS A 267 15.84 0.44 3.95
CA LYS A 267 15.58 -0.94 4.37
C LYS A 267 14.29 -1.45 3.77
N THR A 268 14.31 -2.69 3.28
CA THR A 268 13.14 -3.41 2.80
C THR A 268 12.78 -4.51 3.79
N ILE A 269 11.55 -4.49 4.29
CA ILE A 269 11.06 -5.42 5.30
C ILE A 269 9.89 -6.21 4.75
N LEU A 270 10.01 -7.52 4.73
CA LEU A 270 8.91 -8.43 4.38
C LEU A 270 8.06 -8.71 5.62
N VAL A 271 6.79 -8.33 5.55
CA VAL A 271 5.79 -8.63 6.56
C VAL A 271 4.94 -9.80 6.09
N THR A 272 5.01 -10.91 6.83
CA THR A 272 4.43 -12.20 6.46
C THR A 272 3.14 -12.54 7.19
N ARG A 273 2.61 -11.55 7.92
CA ARG A 273 1.35 -11.62 8.64
C ARG A 273 0.15 -11.55 7.69
N SER A 274 -1.00 -12.12 8.08
CA SER A 274 -2.25 -12.03 7.29
C SER A 274 -2.66 -10.56 7.05
N GLU A 275 -3.27 -10.27 5.90
CA GLU A 275 -3.61 -8.91 5.46
C GLU A 275 -4.38 -8.10 6.50
N GLY A 276 -5.39 -8.69 7.14
CA GLY A 276 -6.21 -8.02 8.14
C GLY A 276 -5.48 -7.64 9.44
N GLN A 277 -4.23 -8.07 9.65
CA GLN A 277 -3.45 -7.80 10.86
C GLN A 277 -2.11 -7.11 10.57
N SER A 278 -1.78 -6.89 9.33
CA SER A 278 -0.48 -6.34 8.94
C SER A 278 -0.34 -4.86 9.26
N GLU A 279 -1.43 -4.07 9.21
CA GLU A 279 -1.40 -2.62 9.31
C GLU A 279 -0.77 -2.11 10.61
N THR A 280 -1.04 -2.74 11.74
CA THR A 280 -0.46 -2.38 13.04
C THR A 280 1.07 -2.53 13.10
N LEU A 281 1.66 -3.31 12.19
CA LEU A 281 3.10 -3.48 12.06
C LEU A 281 3.66 -2.68 10.88
N THR A 282 2.94 -2.62 9.77
CA THR A 282 3.42 -1.99 8.55
C THR A 282 3.44 -0.47 8.63
N SER A 283 2.43 0.15 9.27
CA SER A 283 2.38 1.61 9.45
C SER A 283 3.60 2.15 10.22
N PRO A 284 3.94 1.66 11.43
CA PRO A 284 5.13 2.10 12.13
C PRO A 284 6.44 1.85 11.36
N LEU A 285 6.55 0.73 10.63
CA LEU A 285 7.75 0.46 9.83
C LEU A 285 7.90 1.46 8.68
N ARG A 286 6.80 1.82 8.01
CA ARG A 286 6.79 2.86 6.97
C ARG A 286 7.10 4.23 7.54
N GLU A 287 6.54 4.60 8.69
CA GLU A 287 6.84 5.86 9.39
C GLU A 287 8.34 6.00 9.75
N LEU A 288 9.01 4.88 10.01
CA LEU A 288 10.46 4.82 10.22
C LEU A 288 11.27 4.82 8.91
N GLY A 289 10.60 4.85 7.75
CA GLY A 289 11.22 4.94 6.43
C GLY A 289 11.54 3.60 5.76
N ALA A 290 10.98 2.48 6.24
CA ALA A 290 11.17 1.20 5.58
C ALA A 290 10.26 1.02 4.36
N GLU A 291 10.77 0.33 3.33
CA GLU A 291 9.91 -0.32 2.34
C GLU A 291 9.27 -1.55 2.96
N VAL A 292 7.96 -1.57 3.04
CA VAL A 292 7.25 -2.72 3.56
C VAL A 292 6.59 -3.49 2.43
N VAL A 293 7.04 -4.73 2.26
CA VAL A 293 6.44 -5.71 1.35
C VAL A 293 5.53 -6.60 2.19
N CYS A 294 4.24 -6.60 1.88
CA CYS A 294 3.27 -7.48 2.55
C CYS A 294 3.03 -8.71 1.67
N ASP A 295 3.39 -9.88 2.18
CA ASP A 295 3.11 -11.16 1.52
C ASP A 295 2.86 -12.23 2.58
N PRO A 296 1.57 -12.52 2.89
CA PRO A 296 1.22 -13.43 3.95
C PRO A 296 1.75 -14.85 3.73
N ALA A 297 2.41 -15.42 4.72
CA ALA A 297 2.87 -16.81 4.70
C ALA A 297 1.80 -17.83 5.09
N ILE A 298 0.70 -17.34 5.69
CA ILE A 298 -0.45 -18.16 6.10
C ILE A 298 -1.73 -17.53 5.57
N GLU A 299 -2.72 -18.38 5.32
CA GLU A 299 -4.09 -17.98 4.97
C GLU A 299 -5.01 -18.34 6.14
N ILE A 300 -5.87 -17.40 6.50
CA ILE A 300 -6.92 -17.61 7.50
C ILE A 300 -8.17 -18.04 6.75
N VAL A 301 -8.56 -19.28 6.94
CA VAL A 301 -9.74 -19.86 6.30
C VAL A 301 -10.86 -19.96 7.34
N PRO A 302 -11.95 -19.20 7.16
CA PRO A 302 -13.12 -19.34 8.01
C PRO A 302 -13.69 -20.77 7.94
N LEU A 303 -14.04 -21.35 9.04
CA LEU A 303 -14.74 -22.61 9.08
C LEU A 303 -16.25 -22.33 9.04
N ASN A 304 -16.91 -22.84 8.02
CA ASN A 304 -18.35 -22.71 7.84
C ASN A 304 -19.08 -24.02 8.22
N GLU A 305 -18.41 -24.92 8.94
CA GLU A 305 -18.96 -26.22 9.31
C GLU A 305 -20.12 -26.05 10.31
N GLY A 306 -21.17 -25.89 9.73
CA GLY A 306 -22.60 -25.86 9.85
C GLY A 306 -23.22 -26.14 11.23
N ASP A 307 -23.05 -27.28 11.81
CA ASP A 307 -23.89 -27.68 12.95
C ASP A 307 -23.33 -27.24 14.31
N SER A 308 -22.01 -27.26 14.52
CA SER A 308 -21.44 -26.88 15.80
C SER A 308 -21.54 -25.39 16.10
N ILE A 309 -21.21 -24.53 15.11
CA ILE A 309 -21.28 -23.07 15.27
C ILE A 309 -22.74 -22.63 15.40
N LYS A 310 -23.64 -23.15 14.54
CA LYS A 310 -25.09 -22.88 14.59
C LYS A 310 -25.71 -23.35 15.90
N ASN A 311 -25.38 -24.54 16.36
CA ASN A 311 -25.89 -25.07 17.60
C ASN A 311 -25.40 -24.27 18.81
N THR A 312 -24.17 -23.77 18.79
CA THR A 312 -23.64 -22.95 19.88
C THR A 312 -24.24 -21.55 19.88
N ILE A 313 -24.31 -20.89 18.71
CA ILE A 313 -24.78 -19.49 18.58
C ILE A 313 -26.31 -19.42 18.44
N GLY A 314 -26.97 -20.46 17.92
CA GLY A 314 -28.42 -20.48 17.68
C GLY A 314 -29.29 -20.50 18.94
N HIS A 315 -28.73 -20.78 20.11
CA HIS A 315 -29.38 -20.73 21.41
C HIS A 315 -28.93 -19.54 22.24
N GLU A 316 -29.67 -19.14 23.26
CA GLU A 316 -29.22 -18.11 24.20
C GLU A 316 -27.91 -18.52 24.88
N SER A 317 -26.99 -17.57 25.04
CA SER A 317 -25.73 -17.84 25.69
C SER A 317 -25.94 -18.18 27.17
N SER A 318 -25.46 -19.35 27.56
CA SER A 318 -25.44 -19.81 28.95
C SER A 318 -24.03 -19.86 29.55
N PHE A 319 -23.08 -19.19 28.90
CA PHE A 319 -21.69 -19.22 29.34
C PHE A 319 -21.38 -18.07 30.30
N ASP A 320 -20.70 -18.39 31.41
CA ASP A 320 -20.20 -17.39 32.35
C ASP A 320 -19.01 -16.61 31.74
N TRP A 321 -18.20 -17.27 30.91
CA TRP A 321 -17.04 -16.71 30.26
C TRP A 321 -16.96 -17.01 28.77
N LEU A 322 -16.65 -15.99 27.97
CA LEU A 322 -16.18 -16.13 26.60
C LEU A 322 -14.68 -15.81 26.55
N ILE A 323 -13.88 -16.78 26.13
CA ILE A 323 -12.43 -16.70 26.06
C ILE A 323 -11.97 -16.62 24.60
N PHE A 324 -11.30 -15.54 24.23
CA PHE A 324 -10.77 -15.35 22.90
C PHE A 324 -9.25 -15.55 22.85
N LEU A 325 -8.80 -16.57 22.12
CA LEU A 325 -7.38 -16.93 22.01
C LEU A 325 -6.66 -16.23 20.88
N SER A 326 -7.32 -15.40 20.09
CA SER A 326 -6.70 -14.65 18.99
C SER A 326 -7.60 -13.55 18.45
N THR A 327 -6.99 -12.57 17.78
CA THR A 327 -7.67 -11.52 17.01
C THR A 327 -8.57 -12.10 15.91
N ASN A 328 -8.11 -13.16 15.22
CA ASN A 328 -8.91 -13.84 14.20
C ASN A 328 -10.12 -14.56 14.80
N GLY A 329 -9.95 -15.15 15.98
CA GLY A 329 -11.06 -15.76 16.72
C GLY A 329 -12.18 -14.75 17.01
N VAL A 330 -11.82 -13.54 17.45
CA VAL A 330 -12.81 -12.45 17.65
C VAL A 330 -13.54 -12.13 16.34
N ARG A 331 -12.80 -11.88 15.25
CA ARG A 331 -13.40 -11.50 13.96
C ARG A 331 -14.33 -12.56 13.41
N GLU A 332 -13.88 -13.81 13.40
CA GLU A 332 -14.67 -14.92 12.88
C GLU A 332 -15.88 -15.21 13.75
N PHE A 333 -15.75 -15.13 15.07
CA PHE A 333 -16.88 -15.27 15.99
C PHE A 333 -17.95 -14.18 15.72
N MET A 334 -17.55 -12.91 15.63
CA MET A 334 -18.47 -11.81 15.36
C MET A 334 -19.11 -11.93 13.97
N ARG A 335 -18.39 -12.43 12.98
CA ARG A 335 -18.93 -12.70 11.65
C ARG A 335 -20.02 -13.78 11.71
N HIS A 336 -19.75 -14.90 12.39
CA HIS A 336 -20.73 -15.97 12.55
C HIS A 336 -21.96 -15.53 13.36
N LEU A 337 -21.73 -14.76 14.43
CA LEU A 337 -22.83 -14.19 15.23
C LEU A 337 -23.80 -13.39 14.34
N GLY A 338 -23.27 -12.51 13.50
CA GLY A 338 -24.07 -11.74 12.54
C GLY A 338 -24.76 -12.58 11.46
N GLN A 339 -24.12 -13.67 10.99
CA GLN A 339 -24.71 -14.59 10.02
C GLN A 339 -25.91 -15.36 10.58
N GLU A 340 -25.89 -15.68 11.87
CA GLU A 340 -27.02 -16.34 12.57
C GLU A 340 -28.07 -15.32 13.07
N GLY A 341 -27.97 -14.05 12.64
CA GLY A 341 -28.94 -13.00 13.00
C GLY A 341 -28.83 -12.53 14.43
N GLN A 342 -27.74 -12.86 15.12
CA GLN A 342 -27.43 -12.47 16.48
C GLN A 342 -26.49 -11.25 16.52
N ASP A 343 -26.41 -10.59 17.67
CA ASP A 343 -25.47 -9.51 17.94
C ASP A 343 -24.82 -9.66 19.33
N VAL A 344 -24.08 -8.64 19.75
CA VAL A 344 -23.33 -8.66 21.03
C VAL A 344 -24.21 -8.88 22.27
N ARG A 345 -25.53 -8.69 22.16
CA ARG A 345 -26.50 -8.97 23.24
C ARG A 345 -26.61 -10.47 23.53
N TRP A 346 -26.23 -11.32 22.57
CA TRP A 346 -26.22 -12.77 22.73
C TRP A 346 -25.38 -13.22 23.94
N PHE A 347 -24.26 -12.54 24.21
CA PHE A 347 -23.37 -12.82 25.36
C PHE A 347 -23.34 -11.69 26.40
N ALA A 348 -24.45 -10.90 26.51
CA ALA A 348 -24.50 -9.75 27.42
C ALA A 348 -24.35 -10.13 28.90
N GLN A 349 -24.60 -11.39 29.28
CA GLN A 349 -24.43 -11.89 30.65
C GLN A 349 -23.07 -12.55 30.89
N SER A 350 -22.27 -12.72 29.84
CA SER A 350 -20.97 -13.38 29.94
C SER A 350 -19.83 -12.37 30.17
N ARG A 351 -18.85 -12.76 30.98
CA ARG A 351 -17.57 -12.04 31.09
C ARG A 351 -16.64 -12.37 29.93
N LEU A 352 -15.80 -11.45 29.53
CA LEU A 352 -14.92 -11.59 28.37
C LEU A 352 -13.46 -11.70 28.79
N ALA A 353 -12.79 -12.75 28.34
CA ALA A 353 -11.35 -12.92 28.51
C ALA A 353 -10.61 -12.88 27.17
N ALA A 354 -9.49 -12.17 27.13
CA ALA A 354 -8.60 -12.12 25.97
C ALA A 354 -7.20 -12.62 26.34
N ILE A 355 -6.61 -13.45 25.48
CA ILE A 355 -5.26 -14.00 25.71
C ILE A 355 -4.17 -12.93 25.81
N GLY A 356 -4.40 -11.75 25.25
CA GLY A 356 -3.43 -10.67 25.25
C GLY A 356 -3.95 -9.38 24.63
N PRO A 357 -3.12 -8.30 24.64
CA PRO A 357 -3.55 -6.94 24.31
C PRO A 357 -4.05 -6.80 22.87
N GLY A 358 -3.51 -7.53 21.90
CA GLY A 358 -3.98 -7.51 20.53
C GLY A 358 -5.40 -8.05 20.38
N THR A 359 -5.75 -9.11 21.14
CA THR A 359 -7.10 -9.70 21.15
C THR A 359 -8.08 -8.78 21.88
N ALA A 360 -7.66 -8.17 22.98
CA ALA A 360 -8.45 -7.18 23.72
C ALA A 360 -8.73 -5.93 22.86
N ALA A 361 -7.73 -5.43 22.13
CA ALA A 361 -7.90 -4.32 21.20
C ALA A 361 -8.87 -4.65 20.04
N GLU A 362 -8.90 -5.89 19.58
CA GLU A 362 -9.87 -6.30 18.56
C GLU A 362 -11.32 -6.35 19.12
N LEU A 363 -11.51 -6.83 20.36
CA LEU A 363 -12.81 -6.75 21.03
C LEU A 363 -13.28 -5.30 21.19
N GLN A 364 -12.36 -4.39 21.52
CA GLN A 364 -12.67 -2.96 21.65
C GLN A 364 -13.17 -2.32 20.35
N ARG A 365 -12.80 -2.84 19.18
CA ARG A 365 -13.36 -2.41 17.88
C ARG A 365 -14.88 -2.67 17.76
N TYR A 366 -15.36 -3.65 18.50
CA TYR A 366 -16.80 -3.96 18.64
C TYR A 366 -17.41 -3.30 19.89
N HIS A 367 -16.69 -2.33 20.50
CA HIS A 367 -17.09 -1.63 21.73
C HIS A 367 -17.22 -2.55 22.97
N LEU A 368 -16.46 -3.65 22.98
CA LEU A 368 -16.43 -4.61 24.07
C LEU A 368 -15.17 -4.43 24.89
N THR A 369 -15.32 -4.43 26.22
CA THR A 369 -14.21 -4.37 27.17
C THR A 369 -13.95 -5.77 27.74
N THR A 370 -12.67 -6.15 27.88
CA THR A 370 -12.28 -7.41 28.50
C THR A 370 -12.30 -7.31 30.01
N ASP A 371 -12.89 -8.29 30.68
CA ASP A 371 -12.90 -8.42 32.14
C ASP A 371 -11.61 -9.05 32.64
N LEU A 372 -10.99 -9.94 31.84
CA LEU A 372 -9.76 -10.61 32.18
C LEU A 372 -8.75 -10.62 31.03
N GLN A 373 -7.52 -10.22 31.32
CA GLN A 373 -6.35 -10.38 30.47
C GLN A 373 -5.19 -10.82 31.35
N PRO A 374 -4.50 -11.95 31.04
CA PRO A 374 -3.40 -12.43 31.86
C PRO A 374 -2.16 -11.53 31.71
N ASN A 375 -1.23 -11.62 32.68
CA ASN A 375 0.07 -10.96 32.58
C ASN A 375 0.98 -11.64 31.54
N ASP A 376 0.92 -12.99 31.47
CA ASP A 376 1.61 -13.77 30.47
C ASP A 376 0.64 -14.10 29.33
N TYR A 377 0.88 -13.54 28.15
CA TYR A 377 -0.02 -13.60 27.01
C TYR A 377 0.02 -14.97 26.29
N ASN A 378 -0.29 -16.03 27.05
CA ASN A 378 -0.34 -17.42 26.58
C ASN A 378 -1.45 -18.21 27.28
N SER A 379 -1.66 -19.47 26.88
CA SER A 379 -2.69 -20.33 27.43
C SER A 379 -2.44 -20.67 28.89
N GLU A 380 -1.20 -20.80 29.26
CA GLU A 380 -0.75 -21.06 30.63
C GLU A 380 -1.07 -19.88 31.58
N GLY A 381 -0.82 -18.64 31.07
CA GLY A 381 -1.15 -17.43 31.83
C GLY A 381 -2.65 -17.25 32.02
N LEU A 382 -3.48 -17.58 31.00
CA LEU A 382 -4.93 -17.58 31.14
C LEU A 382 -5.40 -18.60 32.14
N LEU A 383 -4.84 -19.84 32.12
CA LEU A 383 -5.19 -20.88 33.07
C LEU A 383 -4.90 -20.41 34.49
N ASN A 384 -3.71 -19.89 34.78
CA ASN A 384 -3.33 -19.38 36.08
C ASN A 384 -4.28 -18.24 36.56
N ALA A 385 -4.72 -17.38 35.63
CA ALA A 385 -5.65 -16.30 35.97
C ALA A 385 -7.07 -16.79 36.35
N PHE A 386 -7.43 -18.02 36.00
CA PHE A 386 -8.70 -18.66 36.35
C PHE A 386 -8.58 -19.68 37.54
N GLU A 387 -7.38 -19.89 38.09
CA GLU A 387 -7.10 -20.98 39.02
C GLU A 387 -8.07 -21.05 40.22
N ASP A 388 -8.51 -19.89 40.72
CA ASP A 388 -9.44 -19.80 41.86
C ASP A 388 -10.93 -19.68 41.45
N GLU A 389 -11.24 -19.39 40.20
CA GLU A 389 -12.60 -19.08 39.72
C GLU A 389 -13.19 -20.14 38.77
N ALA A 390 -12.42 -21.15 38.36
CA ALA A 390 -12.86 -22.08 37.32
C ALA A 390 -13.96 -23.05 37.76
N SER A 391 -14.04 -23.37 39.06
CA SER A 391 -14.98 -24.37 39.57
C SER A 391 -16.44 -23.95 39.34
N ALA A 392 -17.22 -24.86 38.76
CA ALA A 392 -18.65 -24.69 38.43
C ALA A 392 -18.96 -23.58 37.45
N GLN A 393 -17.96 -22.96 36.80
CA GLN A 393 -18.18 -21.97 35.73
C GLN A 393 -18.28 -22.63 34.35
N SER A 394 -19.03 -22.04 33.46
CA SER A 394 -19.17 -22.46 32.07
C SER A 394 -18.35 -21.55 31.15
N PHE A 395 -17.51 -22.13 30.31
CA PHE A 395 -16.57 -21.46 29.46
C PHE A 395 -16.84 -21.76 27.97
N LEU A 396 -16.90 -20.72 27.13
CA LEU A 396 -16.83 -20.85 25.70
C LEU A 396 -15.45 -20.38 25.24
N ILE A 397 -14.62 -21.30 24.72
CA ILE A 397 -13.29 -20.98 24.19
C ILE A 397 -13.36 -20.85 22.67
N VAL A 398 -13.19 -19.61 22.16
CA VAL A 398 -13.15 -19.32 20.73
C VAL A 398 -11.72 -19.43 20.23
N ARG A 399 -11.46 -20.39 19.33
CA ARG A 399 -10.11 -20.77 18.93
C ARG A 399 -9.94 -21.13 17.44
N ALA A 400 -8.68 -21.22 17.01
CA ALA A 400 -8.32 -21.86 15.75
C ALA A 400 -8.35 -23.39 15.89
N LYS A 401 -8.49 -24.09 14.76
CA LYS A 401 -8.41 -25.57 14.71
C LYS A 401 -7.08 -26.12 15.22
N GLN A 402 -5.98 -25.42 14.98
CA GLN A 402 -4.62 -25.82 15.38
C GLN A 402 -4.21 -25.33 16.79
N GLY A 403 -5.14 -25.00 17.64
CA GLY A 403 -4.82 -24.54 19.00
C GLY A 403 -4.34 -25.68 19.93
N ARG A 404 -3.56 -25.32 20.98
CA ARG A 404 -3.19 -26.25 22.05
C ARG A 404 -4.36 -26.46 23.01
N GLU A 405 -4.51 -27.67 23.58
CA GLU A 405 -5.62 -28.03 24.47
C GLU A 405 -5.33 -27.73 25.95
N ILE A 406 -4.18 -27.12 26.23
CA ILE A 406 -3.71 -26.87 27.63
C ILE A 406 -4.73 -26.08 28.46
N LEU A 407 -5.37 -25.07 27.86
CA LEU A 407 -6.34 -24.22 28.55
C LEU A 407 -7.64 -25.00 28.82
N SER A 408 -8.20 -25.68 27.82
CA SER A 408 -9.43 -26.47 27.99
C SER A 408 -9.26 -27.60 28.98
N GLU A 409 -8.20 -28.38 28.85
CA GLU A 409 -7.89 -29.46 29.81
C GLU A 409 -7.65 -28.94 31.24
N GLY A 410 -6.96 -27.79 31.37
CA GLY A 410 -6.69 -27.18 32.66
C GLY A 410 -7.98 -26.69 33.34
N LEU A 411 -8.85 -25.98 32.61
CA LEU A 411 -10.14 -25.52 33.14
C LEU A 411 -11.06 -26.70 33.54
N ILE A 412 -11.10 -27.77 32.72
CA ILE A 412 -11.87 -28.99 33.06
C ILE A 412 -11.32 -29.62 34.34
N ARG A 413 -9.99 -29.73 34.49
CA ARG A 413 -9.36 -30.25 35.72
C ARG A 413 -9.67 -29.40 36.96
N ALA A 414 -9.84 -28.09 36.77
CA ALA A 414 -10.24 -27.17 37.83
C ALA A 414 -11.77 -27.17 38.11
N GLY A 415 -12.55 -28.05 37.48
CA GLY A 415 -13.98 -28.20 37.70
C GLY A 415 -14.89 -27.30 36.86
N GLY A 416 -14.35 -26.69 35.83
CA GLY A 416 -15.10 -25.89 34.86
C GLY A 416 -15.78 -26.72 33.75
N ASN A 417 -16.90 -26.24 33.25
CA ASN A 417 -17.57 -26.80 32.08
C ASN A 417 -17.13 -26.08 30.82
N VAL A 418 -16.37 -26.72 29.93
CA VAL A 418 -15.74 -26.11 28.78
C VAL A 418 -16.38 -26.55 27.46
N THR A 419 -16.78 -25.58 26.67
CA THR A 419 -17.16 -25.74 25.25
C THR A 419 -16.11 -25.07 24.37
N GLU A 420 -15.55 -25.81 23.42
CA GLU A 420 -14.65 -25.25 22.42
C GLU A 420 -15.40 -24.90 21.14
N LEU A 421 -15.22 -23.69 20.65
CA LEU A 421 -15.76 -23.21 19.37
C LEU A 421 -14.63 -22.93 18.40
N VAL A 422 -14.44 -23.82 17.45
CA VAL A 422 -13.45 -23.67 16.39
C VAL A 422 -14.04 -22.85 15.25
N VAL A 423 -13.55 -21.62 15.04
CA VAL A 423 -14.14 -20.68 14.08
C VAL A 423 -13.30 -20.47 12.83
N TYR A 424 -12.03 -20.84 12.84
CA TYR A 424 -11.15 -20.72 11.67
C TYR A 424 -10.00 -21.73 11.70
N GLU A 425 -9.37 -21.88 10.53
CA GLU A 425 -8.15 -22.65 10.34
C GLU A 425 -7.04 -21.77 9.75
N SER A 426 -5.81 -21.94 10.22
CA SER A 426 -4.62 -21.27 9.66
C SER A 426 -3.90 -22.24 8.73
N LEU A 427 -4.02 -22.03 7.44
CA LEU A 427 -3.36 -22.86 6.44
C LEU A 427 -2.03 -22.22 5.97
N PRO A 428 -0.94 -22.99 5.90
CA PRO A 428 0.29 -22.51 5.30
C PRO A 428 0.07 -22.24 3.81
N ARG A 429 0.51 -21.09 3.32
CA ARG A 429 0.59 -20.87 1.86
C ARG A 429 1.71 -21.72 1.28
N LYS A 430 1.45 -22.32 0.14
CA LYS A 430 2.42 -23.18 -0.55
C LYS A 430 3.68 -22.40 -0.96
N GLN A 431 3.52 -21.16 -1.37
CA GLN A 431 4.61 -20.26 -1.77
C GLN A 431 4.21 -18.80 -1.53
N LEU A 432 5.20 -17.95 -1.28
CA LEU A 432 5.05 -16.51 -1.40
C LEU A 432 4.86 -16.13 -2.87
N SER A 433 4.42 -14.89 -3.13
CA SER A 433 4.26 -14.38 -4.49
C SER A 433 5.59 -14.46 -5.27
N GLU A 434 5.50 -14.68 -6.57
CA GLU A 434 6.68 -14.77 -7.45
C GLU A 434 7.57 -13.52 -7.33
N SER A 435 6.97 -12.34 -7.25
CA SER A 435 7.68 -11.09 -7.06
C SER A 435 8.45 -11.02 -5.73
N THR A 436 7.88 -11.55 -4.64
CA THR A 436 8.57 -11.61 -3.34
C THR A 436 9.71 -12.62 -3.38
N MET A 437 9.50 -13.76 -4.01
CA MET A 437 10.53 -14.78 -4.19
C MET A 437 11.74 -14.26 -4.99
N GLU A 438 11.48 -13.51 -6.07
CA GLU A 438 12.55 -12.87 -6.85
C GLU A 438 13.30 -11.83 -6.00
N ARG A 439 12.60 -11.02 -5.22
CA ARG A 439 13.20 -10.01 -4.33
C ARG A 439 14.08 -10.64 -3.25
N ILE A 440 13.71 -11.78 -2.69
CA ILE A 440 14.53 -12.52 -1.73
C ILE A 440 15.79 -13.05 -2.44
N LYS A 441 15.63 -13.70 -3.60
CA LYS A 441 16.75 -14.26 -4.36
C LYS A 441 17.79 -13.22 -4.80
N CYS A 442 17.35 -12.02 -5.15
CA CYS A 442 18.28 -10.94 -5.54
C CYS A 442 18.80 -10.10 -4.35
N GLY A 443 18.51 -10.52 -3.10
CA GLY A 443 19.01 -9.84 -1.89
C GLY A 443 18.40 -8.47 -1.65
N SER A 444 17.19 -8.18 -2.18
CA SER A 444 16.54 -6.89 -2.01
C SER A 444 15.54 -6.84 -0.84
N ILE A 445 15.49 -7.88 -0.01
CA ILE A 445 14.79 -7.91 1.28
C ILE A 445 15.85 -7.91 2.39
N ASP A 446 15.84 -6.90 3.26
CA ASP A 446 16.78 -6.82 4.40
C ASP A 446 16.31 -7.65 5.60
N TRP A 447 14.99 -7.67 5.87
CA TRP A 447 14.39 -8.30 7.02
C TRP A 447 13.09 -9.03 6.70
N VAL A 448 12.84 -10.15 7.38
CA VAL A 448 11.55 -10.86 7.37
C VAL A 448 10.99 -10.89 8.79
N THR A 449 9.75 -10.45 8.96
CA THR A 449 9.07 -10.49 10.27
C THR A 449 8.35 -11.81 10.45
N ILE A 450 8.52 -12.45 11.62
CA ILE A 450 7.92 -13.73 11.98
C ILE A 450 7.12 -13.56 13.27
N THR A 451 5.79 -13.50 13.16
CA THR A 451 4.92 -13.18 14.28
C THR A 451 4.21 -14.39 14.90
N SER A 452 4.51 -15.59 14.45
CA SER A 452 4.01 -16.85 15.06
C SER A 452 4.82 -18.06 14.60
N SER A 453 4.77 -19.15 15.40
CA SER A 453 5.37 -20.44 15.03
C SER A 453 4.76 -21.04 13.74
N ALA A 454 3.48 -20.77 13.44
CA ALA A 454 2.85 -21.21 12.20
C ALA A 454 3.47 -20.52 10.98
N ILE A 455 3.72 -19.22 11.07
CA ILE A 455 4.42 -18.44 10.04
C ILE A 455 5.87 -18.95 9.89
N ALA A 456 6.58 -19.20 10.99
CA ALA A 456 7.95 -19.73 10.96
C ALA A 456 8.03 -21.04 10.16
N ARG A 457 7.16 -22.00 10.48
CA ARG A 457 7.08 -23.29 9.76
C ARG A 457 6.69 -23.12 8.29
N SER A 458 5.72 -22.25 7.98
CA SER A 458 5.31 -21.99 6.60
C SER A 458 6.45 -21.39 5.77
N LEU A 459 7.18 -20.43 6.32
CA LEU A 459 8.33 -19.82 5.66
C LEU A 459 9.47 -20.82 5.46
N HIS A 460 9.77 -21.66 6.47
CA HIS A 460 10.77 -22.71 6.34
C HIS A 460 10.42 -23.67 5.19
N ASN A 461 9.16 -24.11 5.11
CA ASN A 461 8.70 -25.01 4.06
C ASN A 461 8.73 -24.39 2.65
N SER A 462 8.49 -23.06 2.53
CA SER A 462 8.43 -22.37 1.25
C SER A 462 9.77 -21.85 0.76
N LEU A 463 10.67 -21.44 1.66
CA LEU A 463 11.94 -20.78 1.36
C LEU A 463 13.17 -21.65 1.65
N GLY A 464 13.07 -22.59 2.57
CA GLY A 464 14.17 -23.50 2.96
C GLY A 464 15.46 -22.74 3.29
N GLU A 465 16.55 -23.14 2.65
CA GLU A 465 17.89 -22.56 2.84
C GLU A 465 17.98 -21.06 2.49
N THR A 466 17.10 -20.55 1.61
CA THR A 466 17.10 -19.14 1.20
C THR A 466 16.83 -18.18 2.37
N LEU A 467 16.23 -18.67 3.46
CA LEU A 467 16.02 -17.88 4.69
C LEU A 467 17.35 -17.52 5.39
N ARG A 468 18.44 -18.23 5.14
CA ARG A 468 19.76 -17.94 5.76
C ARG A 468 20.37 -16.63 5.26
N ASP A 469 19.99 -16.19 4.09
CA ASP A 469 20.53 -14.99 3.46
C ASP A 469 19.80 -13.71 3.90
N VAL A 470 18.71 -13.85 4.69
CA VAL A 470 17.86 -12.73 5.12
C VAL A 470 17.82 -12.66 6.66
N LYS A 471 17.82 -11.44 7.20
CA LYS A 471 17.69 -11.26 8.65
C LYS A 471 16.24 -11.53 9.09
N LEU A 472 16.09 -12.27 10.19
CA LEU A 472 14.78 -12.63 10.73
C LEU A 472 14.50 -11.83 12.00
N ALA A 473 13.27 -11.30 12.12
CA ALA A 473 12.78 -10.63 13.32
C ALA A 473 11.57 -11.40 13.85
N SER A 474 11.75 -12.09 14.97
CA SER A 474 10.68 -12.86 15.64
C SER A 474 10.08 -12.10 16.81
N ILE A 475 8.77 -12.30 17.03
CA ILE A 475 8.03 -11.56 18.06
C ILE A 475 8.25 -12.12 19.48
N SER A 476 8.68 -13.37 19.63
CA SER A 476 8.80 -14.02 20.92
C SER A 476 9.84 -15.14 20.92
N PRO A 477 10.38 -15.53 22.11
CA PRO A 477 11.28 -16.67 22.25
C PRO A 477 10.69 -17.98 21.71
N VAL A 478 9.39 -18.21 21.88
CA VAL A 478 8.68 -19.40 21.36
C VAL A 478 8.75 -19.44 19.83
N THR A 479 8.55 -18.30 19.18
CA THR A 479 8.67 -18.18 17.73
C THR A 479 10.11 -18.35 17.26
N SER A 480 11.07 -17.81 18.02
CA SER A 480 12.50 -17.93 17.70
C SER A 480 13.02 -19.37 17.80
N ASN A 481 12.46 -20.17 18.73
CA ASN A 481 12.85 -21.57 18.94
C ASN A 481 12.20 -22.53 17.92
N THR A 482 11.26 -22.04 17.11
CA THR A 482 10.58 -22.85 16.09
C THR A 482 11.40 -22.87 14.80
#